data_4cd5749b0414bb63d012c3b42f1d3352
#
_entry.id   4cd5749b0414bb63d012c3b42f1d3352
#
_cell.length_a   1.000
_cell.length_b   1.000
_cell.length_c   1.000
_cell.angle_alpha   90.00
_cell.angle_beta   90.00
_cell.angle_gamma   90.00
#
_symmetry.space_group_name_H-M   'P 1'
#
loop_
_entity.id
_entity.type
_entity.pdbx_description
1 polymer ?
#
loop_
_entity_poly.entity_id
_entity_poly.type
_entity_poly.pdbx_seq_one_letter_code
_entity_poly.pdbx_strand_id
1 'polypeptide(L)'
;MKKSLIAFVLVAVCQWTFAAVSVVDDSGATLRLARPAQRIVTLAPHLAEMVLAAGAGDKLVATVEFSDFPDAVKTLPKVGGYSRLDLEAIAALKPDLIIGWSSGNAPAHIEKLRALGLPVYISQPNQIGDVASEIERIGILAGTGSVGHAAATRFRERLADLQKRYSSRPTVRTFYQIWKEPLMTIGGNQIISDVVRLCGGENVF
;
A
#
# COMPACT_ATOMS: atom_id res chain seq x y z
N MET A 1 9.17 60.54 -38.57
CA MET A 1 9.82 59.24 -38.28
C MET A 1 9.27 58.74 -36.97
N LYS A 2 8.30 57.81 -36.99
CA LYS A 2 7.68 57.22 -35.78
C LYS A 2 8.42 55.92 -35.46
N LYS A 3 9.11 55.88 -34.30
CA LYS A 3 9.75 54.66 -33.78
C LYS A 3 8.71 53.88 -32.98
N SER A 4 8.24 52.76 -33.54
CA SER A 4 7.38 51.76 -32.85
C SER A 4 8.28 50.92 -31.92
N LEU A 5 8.02 51.04 -30.61
CA LEU A 5 8.64 50.24 -29.56
C LEU A 5 7.77 48.95 -29.40
N ILE A 6 8.25 47.80 -29.88
CA ILE A 6 7.62 46.51 -29.67
C ILE A 6 8.06 46.00 -28.29
N ALA A 7 7.15 46.05 -27.31
CA ALA A 7 7.36 45.46 -26.01
C ALA A 7 7.16 43.92 -26.11
N PHE A 8 8.22 43.16 -25.93
CA PHE A 8 8.19 41.69 -25.85
C PHE A 8 7.79 41.30 -24.41
N VAL A 9 6.54 40.90 -24.22
CA VAL A 9 6.07 40.38 -22.94
C VAL A 9 6.54 38.92 -22.82
N LEU A 10 7.55 38.67 -22.00
CA LEU A 10 8.02 37.36 -21.60
C LEU A 10 7.01 36.76 -20.61
N VAL A 11 6.12 35.88 -21.09
CA VAL A 11 5.25 35.05 -20.24
C VAL A 11 6.13 33.93 -19.66
N ALA A 12 6.57 34.09 -18.42
CA ALA A 12 7.22 33.01 -17.67
C ALA A 12 6.19 31.93 -17.35
N VAL A 13 6.14 30.88 -18.16
CA VAL A 13 5.38 29.68 -17.86
C VAL A 13 6.10 28.96 -16.73
N CYS A 14 5.61 29.13 -15.50
CA CYS A 14 6.07 28.39 -14.34
C CYS A 14 5.67 26.93 -14.55
N GLN A 15 6.55 26.12 -15.14
CA GLN A 15 6.35 24.69 -15.22
C GLN A 15 6.55 24.11 -13.81
N TRP A 16 5.48 23.65 -13.20
CA TRP A 16 5.53 22.89 -11.96
C TRP A 16 6.20 21.53 -12.27
N THR A 17 7.50 21.48 -12.11
CA THR A 17 8.26 20.23 -12.18
C THR A 17 8.02 19.47 -10.89
N PHE A 18 7.09 18.52 -10.90
CA PHE A 18 7.01 17.52 -9.84
C PHE A 18 8.29 16.68 -9.87
N ALA A 19 8.94 16.54 -8.72
CA ALA A 19 10.07 15.64 -8.59
C ALA A 19 9.62 14.19 -8.80
N ALA A 20 10.39 13.44 -9.61
CA ALA A 20 10.20 12.00 -9.74
C ALA A 20 10.34 11.33 -8.36
N VAL A 21 9.50 10.35 -8.07
CA VAL A 21 9.54 9.56 -6.84
C VAL A 21 9.95 8.13 -7.15
N SER A 22 10.68 7.52 -6.22
CA SER A 22 11.20 6.15 -6.40
C SER A 22 11.28 5.43 -5.07
N VAL A 23 10.84 4.19 -5.05
CA VAL A 23 10.96 3.27 -3.90
C VAL A 23 11.32 1.87 -4.38
N VAL A 24 11.90 1.06 -3.50
CA VAL A 24 12.06 -0.38 -3.70
C VAL A 24 10.84 -1.08 -3.11
N ASP A 25 10.18 -1.93 -3.88
CA ASP A 25 9.04 -2.73 -3.43
C ASP A 25 9.49 -4.06 -2.75
N ASP A 26 8.56 -4.83 -2.22
CA ASP A 26 8.88 -6.07 -1.51
C ASP A 26 9.27 -7.23 -2.44
N SER A 27 9.16 -7.06 -3.76
CA SER A 27 9.77 -7.98 -4.73
C SER A 27 11.26 -7.67 -5.00
N GLY A 28 11.79 -6.58 -4.42
CA GLY A 28 13.13 -6.05 -4.68
C GLY A 28 13.23 -5.18 -5.92
N ALA A 29 12.12 -4.95 -6.62
CA ALA A 29 12.10 -4.10 -7.80
C ALA A 29 12.02 -2.62 -7.42
N THR A 30 12.74 -1.77 -8.17
CA THR A 30 12.63 -0.32 -8.02
C THR A 30 11.49 0.21 -8.88
N LEU A 31 10.44 0.70 -8.23
CA LEU A 31 9.37 1.45 -8.90
C LEU A 31 9.72 2.94 -8.95
N ARG A 32 9.64 3.52 -10.15
CA ARG A 32 9.85 4.96 -10.40
C ARG A 32 8.61 5.55 -11.05
N LEU A 33 8.11 6.65 -10.49
CA LEU A 33 7.04 7.44 -11.07
C LEU A 33 7.58 8.82 -11.43
N ALA A 34 7.22 9.34 -12.59
CA ALA A 34 7.65 10.67 -13.04
C ALA A 34 7.10 11.81 -12.15
N ARG A 35 6.04 11.54 -11.43
CA ARG A 35 5.40 12.41 -10.44
C ARG A 35 4.71 11.55 -9.39
N PRO A 36 4.39 12.10 -8.20
CA PRO A 36 3.60 11.38 -7.21
C PRO A 36 2.25 10.93 -7.77
N ALA A 37 1.85 9.71 -7.43
CA ALA A 37 0.60 9.12 -7.86
C ALA A 37 -0.62 9.96 -7.46
N GLN A 38 -1.60 10.05 -8.35
CA GLN A 38 -2.87 10.75 -8.15
C GLN A 38 -4.08 9.82 -8.32
N ARG A 39 -3.87 8.63 -8.89
CA ARG A 39 -4.92 7.65 -9.13
C ARG A 39 -4.43 6.26 -8.73
N ILE A 40 -4.73 5.88 -7.50
CA ILE A 40 -4.25 4.65 -6.87
C ILE A 40 -5.36 3.59 -6.93
N VAL A 41 -5.01 2.37 -7.31
CA VAL A 41 -5.86 1.18 -7.18
C VAL A 41 -5.17 0.19 -6.25
N THR A 42 -5.90 -0.36 -5.29
CA THR A 42 -5.39 -1.39 -4.37
C THR A 42 -6.03 -2.74 -4.66
N LEU A 43 -5.21 -3.80 -4.64
CA LEU A 43 -5.61 -5.16 -5.00
C LEU A 43 -5.80 -6.09 -3.79
N ALA A 44 -5.83 -5.52 -2.58
CA ALA A 44 -6.19 -6.22 -1.35
C ALA A 44 -6.77 -5.24 -0.32
N PRO A 45 -7.64 -5.69 0.61
CA PRO A 45 -8.28 -4.79 1.60
C PRO A 45 -7.30 -4.02 2.47
N HIS A 46 -6.31 -4.69 3.06
CA HIS A 46 -5.30 -4.07 3.93
C HIS A 46 -4.45 -3.01 3.20
N LEU A 47 -4.30 -3.11 1.88
CA LEU A 47 -3.56 -2.11 1.10
C LEU A 47 -4.34 -0.78 1.03
N ALA A 48 -5.67 -0.83 0.97
CA ALA A 48 -6.49 0.37 1.05
C ALA A 48 -6.32 1.08 2.41
N GLU A 49 -6.27 0.31 3.50
CA GLU A 49 -6.00 0.83 4.85
C GLU A 49 -4.63 1.53 4.93
N MET A 50 -3.59 0.92 4.34
CA MET A 50 -2.25 1.51 4.30
C MET A 50 -2.20 2.80 3.48
N VAL A 51 -2.90 2.87 2.34
CA VAL A 51 -3.03 4.09 1.52
C VAL A 51 -3.68 5.22 2.33
N LEU A 52 -4.75 4.93 3.06
CA LEU A 52 -5.39 5.92 3.93
C LEU A 52 -4.46 6.34 5.06
N ALA A 53 -3.79 5.39 5.73
CA ALA A 53 -2.82 5.67 6.79
C ALA A 53 -1.65 6.54 6.30
N ALA A 54 -1.22 6.36 5.04
CA ALA A 54 -0.21 7.18 4.39
C ALA A 54 -0.71 8.59 4.00
N GLY A 55 -2.00 8.90 4.26
CA GLY A 55 -2.59 10.20 3.93
C GLY A 55 -2.93 10.37 2.44
N ALA A 56 -3.11 9.28 1.70
CA ALA A 56 -3.37 9.30 0.26
C ALA A 56 -4.78 8.79 -0.10
N GLY A 57 -5.72 8.85 0.85
CA GLY A 57 -7.08 8.35 0.67
C GLY A 57 -7.87 9.05 -0.44
N ASP A 58 -7.65 10.34 -0.63
CA ASP A 58 -8.23 11.15 -1.71
C ASP A 58 -7.78 10.74 -3.12
N LYS A 59 -6.69 9.98 -3.21
CA LYS A 59 -6.12 9.47 -4.45
C LYS A 59 -6.52 8.02 -4.74
N LEU A 60 -7.16 7.36 -3.80
CA LEU A 60 -7.65 5.99 -3.96
C LEU A 60 -8.93 5.99 -4.82
N VAL A 61 -8.84 5.46 -6.04
CA VAL A 61 -9.93 5.50 -7.02
C VAL A 61 -10.71 4.17 -7.10
N ALA A 62 -10.13 3.07 -6.64
CA ALA A 62 -10.79 1.77 -6.53
C ALA A 62 -10.03 0.83 -5.60
N THR A 63 -10.74 -0.17 -5.11
CA THR A 63 -10.22 -1.26 -4.29
C THR A 63 -10.91 -2.57 -4.64
N VAL A 64 -10.63 -3.66 -3.91
CA VAL A 64 -11.26 -4.97 -4.12
C VAL A 64 -12.43 -5.20 -3.16
N GLU A 65 -13.21 -6.24 -3.41
CA GLU A 65 -14.24 -6.76 -2.50
C GLU A 65 -13.68 -6.94 -1.08
N PHE A 66 -14.56 -6.84 -0.09
CA PHE A 66 -14.22 -6.93 1.35
C PHE A 66 -13.30 -5.82 1.87
N SER A 67 -13.12 -4.74 1.11
CA SER A 67 -12.48 -3.52 1.62
C SER A 67 -13.56 -2.69 2.34
N ASP A 68 -13.72 -2.94 3.64
CA ASP A 68 -14.82 -2.43 4.46
C ASP A 68 -14.36 -1.42 5.52
N PHE A 69 -13.07 -1.30 5.70
CA PHE A 69 -12.47 -0.42 6.71
C PHE A 69 -11.34 0.43 6.12
N PRO A 70 -11.24 1.69 6.56
CA PRO A 70 -12.27 2.47 7.25
C PRO A 70 -13.47 2.78 6.34
N ASP A 71 -14.54 3.35 6.88
CA ASP A 71 -15.80 3.60 6.14
C ASP A 71 -15.60 4.32 4.80
N ALA A 72 -14.59 5.15 4.69
CA ALA A 72 -14.25 5.90 3.47
C ALA A 72 -14.03 5.01 2.23
N VAL A 73 -13.59 3.74 2.40
CA VAL A 73 -13.34 2.84 1.25
C VAL A 73 -14.58 2.07 0.80
N LYS A 74 -15.67 2.07 1.59
CA LYS A 74 -16.88 1.29 1.28
C LYS A 74 -17.56 1.74 -0.01
N THR A 75 -17.51 3.04 -0.30
CA THR A 75 -18.16 3.65 -1.45
C THR A 75 -17.33 3.62 -2.73
N LEU A 76 -16.05 3.21 -2.64
CA LEU A 76 -15.18 3.14 -3.80
C LEU A 76 -15.57 1.99 -4.72
N PRO A 77 -15.39 2.15 -6.04
CA PRO A 77 -15.55 1.08 -7.02
C PRO A 77 -14.75 -0.16 -6.62
N LYS A 78 -15.34 -1.35 -6.83
CA LYS A 78 -14.69 -2.64 -6.58
C LYS A 78 -14.24 -3.25 -7.91
N VAL A 79 -12.95 -3.59 -8.01
CA VAL A 79 -12.33 -4.17 -9.21
C VAL A 79 -12.13 -5.68 -9.08
N GLY A 80 -13.10 -6.35 -8.50
CA GLY A 80 -13.10 -7.80 -8.25
C GLY A 80 -12.62 -8.17 -6.85
N GLY A 81 -12.45 -9.46 -6.59
CA GLY A 81 -11.86 -9.98 -5.36
C GLY A 81 -10.32 -10.04 -5.45
N TYR A 82 -9.63 -10.20 -4.33
CA TYR A 82 -8.16 -10.22 -4.29
C TYR A 82 -7.54 -11.37 -5.13
N SER A 83 -8.25 -12.48 -5.31
CA SER A 83 -7.80 -13.62 -6.13
C SER A 83 -8.30 -13.57 -7.57
N ARG A 84 -9.37 -12.83 -7.86
CA ARG A 84 -9.99 -12.71 -9.18
C ARG A 84 -10.26 -11.24 -9.50
N LEU A 85 -9.29 -10.60 -10.16
CA LEU A 85 -9.32 -9.19 -10.51
C LEU A 85 -10.01 -8.98 -11.86
N ASP A 86 -10.75 -7.87 -11.97
CA ASP A 86 -11.25 -7.33 -13.24
C ASP A 86 -10.21 -6.38 -13.83
N LEU A 87 -9.34 -6.94 -14.69
CA LEU A 87 -8.23 -6.19 -15.29
C LEU A 87 -8.72 -5.10 -16.25
N GLU A 88 -9.88 -5.28 -16.87
CA GLU A 88 -10.47 -4.31 -17.79
C GLU A 88 -10.99 -3.10 -17.01
N ALA A 89 -11.70 -3.34 -15.90
CA ALA A 89 -12.14 -2.28 -14.99
C ALA A 89 -10.95 -1.51 -14.41
N ILE A 90 -9.88 -2.21 -14.01
CA ILE A 90 -8.64 -1.56 -13.53
C ILE A 90 -8.05 -0.65 -14.62
N ALA A 91 -7.89 -1.16 -15.85
CA ALA A 91 -7.31 -0.39 -16.95
C ALA A 91 -8.18 0.83 -17.33
N ALA A 92 -9.52 0.67 -17.32
CA ALA A 92 -10.45 1.75 -17.62
C ALA A 92 -10.36 2.91 -16.61
N LEU A 93 -9.97 2.65 -15.37
CA LEU A 93 -9.75 3.66 -14.34
C LEU A 93 -8.47 4.49 -14.57
N LYS A 94 -7.60 4.07 -15.50
CA LYS A 94 -6.33 4.73 -15.82
C LYS A 94 -5.51 5.06 -14.57
N PRO A 95 -5.19 4.07 -13.72
CA PRO A 95 -4.39 4.30 -12.53
C PRO A 95 -2.96 4.69 -12.90
N ASP A 96 -2.37 5.59 -12.13
CA ASP A 96 -0.95 5.91 -12.22
C ASP A 96 -0.13 5.20 -11.13
N LEU A 97 -0.80 4.42 -10.26
CA LEU A 97 -0.21 3.47 -9.34
C LEU A 97 -1.20 2.35 -9.02
N ILE A 98 -0.74 1.11 -9.11
CA ILE A 98 -1.44 -0.06 -8.60
C ILE A 98 -0.61 -0.63 -7.44
N ILE A 99 -1.25 -0.95 -6.32
CA ILE A 99 -0.61 -1.62 -5.19
C ILE A 99 -1.15 -3.03 -5.11
N GLY A 100 -0.28 -4.01 -5.38
CA GLY A 100 -0.59 -5.43 -5.37
C GLY A 100 -0.03 -6.15 -4.13
N TRP A 101 -0.60 -7.30 -3.81
CA TRP A 101 -0.19 -8.16 -2.70
C TRP A 101 0.45 -9.45 -3.23
N SER A 102 1.74 -9.66 -2.91
CA SER A 102 2.55 -10.73 -3.48
C SER A 102 1.96 -12.13 -3.25
N SER A 103 1.55 -12.45 -2.02
CA SER A 103 1.06 -13.79 -1.67
C SER A 103 -0.44 -13.99 -1.91
N GLY A 104 -1.19 -12.94 -2.22
CA GLY A 104 -2.65 -13.00 -2.38
C GLY A 104 -3.15 -12.78 -3.80
N ASN A 105 -2.43 -12.02 -4.62
CA ASN A 105 -2.83 -11.79 -6.00
C ASN A 105 -2.19 -12.84 -6.93
N ALA A 106 -2.94 -13.32 -7.92
CA ALA A 106 -2.41 -14.25 -8.90
C ALA A 106 -1.26 -13.59 -9.70
N PRO A 107 -0.06 -14.18 -9.79
CA PRO A 107 1.08 -13.59 -10.52
C PRO A 107 0.74 -13.21 -11.95
N ALA A 108 -0.06 -14.03 -12.65
CA ALA A 108 -0.48 -13.76 -14.02
C ALA A 108 -1.31 -12.45 -14.16
N HIS A 109 -2.05 -12.05 -13.13
CA HIS A 109 -2.76 -10.77 -13.14
C HIS A 109 -1.79 -9.60 -13.01
N ILE A 110 -0.81 -9.71 -12.11
CA ILE A 110 0.24 -8.68 -11.93
C ILE A 110 1.05 -8.50 -13.21
N GLU A 111 1.46 -9.60 -13.84
CA GLU A 111 2.20 -9.56 -15.10
C GLU A 111 1.38 -8.91 -16.24
N LYS A 112 0.09 -9.22 -16.35
CA LYS A 112 -0.80 -8.60 -17.34
C LYS A 112 -0.94 -7.09 -17.11
N LEU A 113 -1.10 -6.63 -15.87
CA LEU A 113 -1.16 -5.21 -15.55
C LEU A 113 0.15 -4.49 -15.91
N ARG A 114 1.31 -5.11 -15.64
CA ARG A 114 2.61 -4.59 -16.04
C ARG A 114 2.77 -4.56 -17.57
N ALA A 115 2.30 -5.59 -18.28
CA ALA A 115 2.34 -5.64 -19.75
C ALA A 115 1.46 -4.56 -20.41
N LEU A 116 0.43 -4.07 -19.72
CA LEU A 116 -0.36 -2.91 -20.13
C LEU A 116 0.35 -1.56 -19.84
N GLY A 117 1.58 -1.59 -19.33
CA GLY A 117 2.34 -0.38 -18.99
C GLY A 117 1.90 0.30 -17.70
N LEU A 118 1.08 -0.36 -16.88
CA LEU A 118 0.60 0.20 -15.62
C LEU A 118 1.67 0.03 -14.53
N PRO A 119 1.99 1.08 -13.75
CA PRO A 119 2.95 0.99 -12.65
C PRO A 119 2.38 0.13 -11.51
N VAL A 120 3.07 -0.96 -11.14
CA VAL A 120 2.65 -1.88 -10.07
C VAL A 120 3.72 -1.94 -9.00
N TYR A 121 3.35 -1.54 -7.80
CA TYR A 121 4.09 -1.71 -6.55
C TYR A 121 3.65 -3.00 -5.88
N ILE A 122 4.58 -3.84 -5.44
CA ILE A 122 4.29 -5.11 -4.75
C ILE A 122 4.54 -4.95 -3.25
N SER A 123 3.53 -5.22 -2.46
CA SER A 123 3.57 -5.23 -1.00
C SER A 123 3.52 -6.67 -0.47
N GLN A 124 4.37 -6.97 0.51
CA GLN A 124 4.41 -8.26 1.21
C GLN A 124 4.93 -8.08 2.64
N PRO A 125 4.16 -7.47 3.55
CA PRO A 125 4.58 -7.39 4.94
C PRO A 125 4.60 -8.80 5.56
N ASN A 126 5.78 -9.24 6.00
CA ASN A 126 5.98 -10.54 6.65
C ASN A 126 5.96 -10.42 8.17
N GLN A 127 6.33 -9.26 8.69
CA GLN A 127 6.33 -8.92 10.11
C GLN A 127 5.46 -7.70 10.35
N ILE A 128 4.95 -7.57 11.58
CA ILE A 128 4.09 -6.43 11.92
C ILE A 128 4.83 -5.09 11.80
N GLY A 129 6.14 -5.07 12.01
CA GLY A 129 6.98 -3.88 11.80
C GLY A 129 7.06 -3.40 10.36
N ASP A 130 6.90 -4.31 9.38
CA ASP A 130 6.96 -3.98 7.96
C ASP A 130 5.81 -3.04 7.54
N VAL A 131 4.67 -3.11 8.24
CA VAL A 131 3.51 -2.23 7.99
C VAL A 131 3.89 -0.75 8.06
N ALA A 132 4.75 -0.37 9.01
CA ALA A 132 5.22 1.01 9.12
C ALA A 132 6.05 1.43 7.89
N SER A 133 6.94 0.55 7.43
CA SER A 133 7.78 0.80 6.25
C SER A 133 6.95 0.86 4.96
N GLU A 134 5.89 0.04 4.87
CA GLU A 134 4.92 0.10 3.77
C GLU A 134 4.21 1.45 3.72
N ILE A 135 3.70 1.92 4.85
CA ILE A 135 3.02 3.24 4.94
C ILE A 135 3.96 4.37 4.50
N GLU A 136 5.24 4.32 4.87
CA GLU A 136 6.24 5.31 4.43
C GLU A 136 6.46 5.26 2.92
N ARG A 137 6.67 4.07 2.34
CA ARG A 137 6.88 3.90 0.89
C ARG A 137 5.66 4.33 0.07
N ILE A 138 4.46 3.97 0.52
CA ILE A 138 3.21 4.43 -0.10
C ILE A 138 3.09 5.95 -0.03
N GLY A 139 3.42 6.56 1.13
CA GLY A 139 3.44 8.01 1.29
C GLY A 139 4.40 8.71 0.32
N ILE A 140 5.60 8.14 0.09
CA ILE A 140 6.56 8.65 -0.90
C ILE A 140 5.96 8.58 -2.31
N LEU A 141 5.42 7.42 -2.71
CA LEU A 141 4.80 7.23 -4.03
C LEU A 141 3.61 8.16 -4.25
N ALA A 142 2.83 8.45 -3.22
CA ALA A 142 1.66 9.30 -3.28
C ALA A 142 1.98 10.80 -3.08
N GLY A 143 3.23 11.18 -2.74
CA GLY A 143 3.60 12.56 -2.44
C GLY A 143 3.07 13.06 -1.08
N THR A 144 2.71 12.16 -0.20
CA THR A 144 2.26 12.43 1.18
C THR A 144 3.29 11.96 2.21
N GLY A 145 4.59 11.99 1.85
CA GLY A 145 5.68 11.39 2.63
C GLY A 145 5.74 11.86 4.08
N SER A 146 5.47 13.12 4.38
CA SER A 146 5.45 13.63 5.77
C SER A 146 4.33 13.00 6.60
N VAL A 147 3.13 12.81 6.00
CA VAL A 147 1.98 12.16 6.66
C VAL A 147 2.27 10.69 6.87
N GLY A 148 2.78 10.01 5.84
CA GLY A 148 3.18 8.59 5.91
C GLY A 148 4.24 8.35 6.98
N HIS A 149 5.29 9.17 7.03
CA HIS A 149 6.33 9.08 8.05
C HIS A 149 5.78 9.27 9.47
N ALA A 150 4.94 10.28 9.68
CA ALA A 150 4.31 10.51 10.99
C ALA A 150 3.40 9.34 11.40
N ALA A 151 2.65 8.75 10.46
CA ALA A 151 1.81 7.57 10.73
C ALA A 151 2.67 6.35 11.08
N ALA A 152 3.74 6.09 10.33
CA ALA A 152 4.67 5.00 10.58
C ALA A 152 5.37 5.13 11.94
N THR A 153 5.77 6.35 12.33
CA THR A 153 6.37 6.62 13.64
C THR A 153 5.40 6.27 14.75
N ARG A 154 4.16 6.78 14.70
CA ARG A 154 3.12 6.44 15.69
C ARG A 154 2.84 4.95 15.77
N PHE A 155 2.86 4.25 14.61
CA PHE A 155 2.68 2.80 14.58
C PHE A 155 3.82 2.08 15.31
N ARG A 156 5.09 2.45 15.05
CA ARG A 156 6.27 1.87 15.72
C ARG A 156 6.25 2.12 17.23
N GLU A 157 5.92 3.34 17.66
CA GLU A 157 5.80 3.69 19.08
C GLU A 157 4.75 2.84 19.78
N ARG A 158 3.55 2.71 19.18
CA ARG A 158 2.49 1.89 19.73
C ARG A 158 2.87 0.41 19.78
N LEU A 159 3.56 -0.10 18.77
CA LEU A 159 4.07 -1.46 18.75
C LEU A 159 5.06 -1.70 19.88
N ALA A 160 6.01 -0.78 20.08
CA ALA A 160 6.99 -0.84 21.16
C ALA A 160 6.33 -0.81 22.56
N ASP A 161 5.31 0.02 22.74
CA ASP A 161 4.53 0.06 23.99
C ASP A 161 3.81 -1.26 24.27
N LEU A 162 3.21 -1.88 23.23
CA LEU A 162 2.56 -3.19 23.38
C LEU A 162 3.59 -4.28 23.73
N GLN A 163 4.71 -4.31 23.05
CA GLN A 163 5.81 -5.25 23.33
C GLN A 163 6.28 -5.11 24.79
N LYS A 164 6.57 -3.89 25.23
CA LYS A 164 6.98 -3.62 26.62
C LYS A 164 5.94 -4.07 27.64
N ARG A 165 4.65 -3.86 27.35
CA ARG A 165 3.54 -4.20 28.26
C ARG A 165 3.35 -5.70 28.42
N TYR A 166 3.61 -6.49 27.37
CA TYR A 166 3.30 -7.92 27.35
C TYR A 166 4.53 -8.84 27.39
N SER A 167 5.77 -8.31 27.26
CA SER A 167 7.02 -9.10 27.23
C SER A 167 7.28 -9.96 28.48
N SER A 168 6.72 -9.59 29.64
CA SER A 168 6.92 -10.33 30.90
C SER A 168 5.81 -11.33 31.21
N ARG A 169 4.83 -11.52 30.31
CA ARG A 169 3.75 -12.47 30.54
C ARG A 169 4.18 -13.89 30.23
N PRO A 170 3.64 -14.91 30.94
CA PRO A 170 3.90 -16.31 30.62
C PRO A 170 3.51 -16.60 29.18
N THR A 171 4.36 -17.36 28.47
CA THR A 171 4.09 -17.78 27.09
C THR A 171 2.91 -18.73 27.03
N VAL A 172 2.01 -18.48 26.06
CA VAL A 172 0.84 -19.33 25.80
C VAL A 172 1.02 -20.02 24.45
N ARG A 173 1.00 -21.35 24.45
CA ARG A 173 1.00 -22.12 23.20
C ARG A 173 -0.31 -21.89 22.45
N THR A 174 -0.21 -21.43 21.21
CA THR A 174 -1.34 -20.95 20.41
C THR A 174 -1.43 -21.75 19.11
N PHE A 175 -2.60 -22.33 18.85
CA PHE A 175 -2.98 -22.84 17.54
C PHE A 175 -3.92 -21.85 16.86
N TYR A 176 -3.58 -21.41 15.66
CA TYR A 176 -4.42 -20.50 14.87
C TYR A 176 -5.01 -21.23 13.66
N GLN A 177 -6.33 -21.41 13.65
CA GLN A 177 -7.04 -21.98 12.52
C GLN A 177 -7.47 -20.87 11.56
N ILE A 178 -6.86 -20.83 10.35
CA ILE A 178 -7.19 -19.84 9.34
C ILE A 178 -8.38 -20.25 8.47
N TRP A 179 -8.57 -21.56 8.24
CA TRP A 179 -9.66 -22.08 7.44
C TRP A 179 -10.13 -23.44 7.97
N LYS A 180 -11.40 -23.76 7.75
CA LYS A 180 -12.02 -24.97 8.30
C LYS A 180 -11.90 -26.17 7.38
N GLU A 181 -12.18 -26.01 6.07
CA GLU A 181 -12.23 -27.09 5.08
C GLU A 181 -11.61 -26.65 3.75
N PRO A 182 -10.40 -27.13 3.42
CA PRO A 182 -9.56 -28.01 4.25
C PRO A 182 -9.07 -27.29 5.51
N LEU A 183 -8.75 -28.06 6.55
CA LEU A 183 -8.15 -27.47 7.75
C LEU A 183 -6.80 -26.82 7.40
N MET A 184 -6.69 -25.53 7.62
CA MET A 184 -5.47 -24.76 7.34
C MET A 184 -5.03 -23.96 8.56
N THR A 185 -3.73 -23.86 8.72
CA THR A 185 -3.05 -23.05 9.73
C THR A 185 -1.94 -22.22 9.07
N ILE A 186 -1.19 -21.49 9.86
CA ILE A 186 -0.05 -20.66 9.43
C ILE A 186 1.22 -21.14 10.12
N GLY A 187 2.34 -21.00 9.43
CA GLY A 187 3.67 -21.26 10.00
C GLY A 187 4.23 -20.07 10.78
N GLY A 188 5.38 -20.27 11.43
CA GLY A 188 6.01 -19.28 12.29
C GLY A 188 6.42 -17.96 11.62
N ASN A 189 6.76 -17.99 10.33
CA ASN A 189 7.25 -16.83 9.57
C ASN A 189 6.09 -16.12 8.82
N GLN A 190 5.08 -15.67 9.57
CA GLN A 190 3.90 -15.04 9.04
C GLN A 190 3.47 -13.91 9.98
N ILE A 191 2.96 -12.80 9.41
CA ILE A 191 2.54 -11.63 10.17
C ILE A 191 1.55 -11.96 11.31
N ILE A 192 0.66 -12.95 11.11
CA ILE A 192 -0.27 -13.40 12.16
C ILE A 192 0.49 -14.06 13.31
N SER A 193 1.51 -14.87 13.02
CA SER A 193 2.36 -15.46 14.06
C SER A 193 3.19 -14.41 14.79
N ASP A 194 3.54 -13.32 14.12
CA ASP A 194 4.20 -12.17 14.74
C ASP A 194 3.26 -11.46 15.73
N VAL A 195 2.00 -11.28 15.37
CA VAL A 195 0.97 -10.75 16.27
C VAL A 195 0.76 -11.68 17.47
N VAL A 196 0.73 -13.01 17.26
CA VAL A 196 0.64 -14.00 18.34
C VAL A 196 1.80 -13.83 19.31
N ARG A 197 3.04 -13.68 18.80
CA ARG A 197 4.23 -13.43 19.64
C ARG A 197 4.12 -12.11 20.41
N LEU A 198 3.65 -11.03 19.77
CA LEU A 198 3.43 -9.74 20.40
C LEU A 198 2.46 -9.84 21.59
N CYS A 199 1.46 -10.72 21.50
CA CYS A 199 0.51 -10.98 22.58
C CYS A 199 1.02 -11.95 23.65
N GLY A 200 2.28 -12.41 23.57
CA GLY A 200 2.86 -13.39 24.50
C GLY A 200 2.53 -14.83 24.15
N GLY A 201 2.06 -15.09 22.93
CA GLY A 201 1.80 -16.43 22.42
C GLY A 201 2.99 -17.03 21.67
N GLU A 202 2.99 -18.35 21.52
CA GLU A 202 3.90 -19.11 20.67
C GLU A 202 3.07 -19.95 19.72
N ASN A 203 3.25 -19.73 18.41
CA ASN A 203 2.59 -20.56 17.43
C ASN A 203 3.17 -21.98 17.49
N VAL A 204 2.30 -23.00 17.51
CA VAL A 204 2.69 -24.41 17.65
C VAL A 204 3.23 -25.04 16.35
N PHE A 205 3.29 -24.26 15.22
CA PHE A 205 3.81 -24.68 13.90
C PHE A 205 4.92 -23.78 13.40
#